data_77e60009e3907e07da78a26e468727e0
#
_entry.id   77e60009e3907e07da78a26e468727e0
#
_cell.length_a   1.000
_cell.length_b   1.000
_cell.length_c   1.000
_cell.angle_alpha   90.00
_cell.angle_beta   90.00
_cell.angle_gamma   90.00
#
_symmetry.space_group_name_H-M   'P 1'
#
loop_
_entity.id
_entity.type
_entity.pdbx_description
1 polymer ?
#
loop_
_entity_poly.entity_id
_entity_poly.type
_entity_poly.pdbx_seq_one_letter_code
_entity_poly.pdbx_strand_id
1 'polypeptide(L)'
;MTHRRDVLRAAAAAPFGLFALAGEKAEAVSAASPPPYTLSINIEIMFNSRGNPAMPRADRIRAVAAKGFKAYSYWNAPPDERKAMIQAQQQTGLKCVSLVGTGNAGGTTGFTKPGAQDALLAEIKERVEIAKEFGTQPDLITFVGIIQPDVPWETQRSQIVDGLKRAGDIAAAGGVTIALEPLSVNPNQPRRALDRCLEAFPVIKEVNHPNVKICFDMYHLQRTEGNLVVSLRNGLQDKLIKLVQIGDNPGRLEPGTGEINYAFIFKELRRLNWTGYVDTEHGTSSTAEYAMDLVRKMSEEN
;
A
#
# COMPACT_ATOMS: atom_id res chain seq x y z
N MET A 1 -40.24 51.63 12.96
CA MET A 1 -41.26 50.58 13.00
C MET A 1 -41.82 50.42 11.60
N THR A 2 -41.27 49.53 10.79
CA THR A 2 -41.89 49.16 9.52
C THR A 2 -41.48 47.74 9.20
N HIS A 3 -42.43 46.97 8.88
CA HIS A 3 -42.63 45.54 8.93
C HIS A 3 -41.63 44.66 8.13
N ARG A 4 -41.02 43.72 8.84
CA ARG A 4 -40.42 42.45 8.32
C ARG A 4 -41.55 41.46 7.94
N ARG A 5 -42.27 41.66 6.85
CA ARG A 5 -43.31 40.68 6.45
C ARG A 5 -43.65 40.57 4.97
N ASP A 6 -42.79 40.93 4.02
CA ASP A 6 -43.16 40.85 2.60
C ASP A 6 -42.02 40.34 1.66
N VAL A 7 -41.24 39.31 2.06
CA VAL A 7 -40.25 38.68 1.18
C VAL A 7 -40.43 37.14 1.16
N LEU A 8 -41.66 36.69 1.16
CA LEU A 8 -41.96 35.24 0.99
C LEU A 8 -43.17 35.07 0.06
N ARG A 9 -43.03 35.39 -1.22
CA ARG A 9 -43.91 34.89 -2.29
C ARG A 9 -43.29 35.16 -3.65
N ALA A 10 -42.44 34.23 -4.13
CA ALA A 10 -42.22 33.89 -5.54
C ALA A 10 -41.13 32.82 -5.66
N ALA A 11 -41.42 31.59 -5.25
CA ALA A 11 -40.68 30.44 -5.73
C ALA A 11 -41.60 29.67 -6.67
N ALA A 12 -41.47 29.94 -7.95
CA ALA A 12 -42.14 29.20 -9.01
C ALA A 12 -41.64 27.75 -9.01
N ALA A 13 -42.57 26.83 -8.94
CA ALA A 13 -42.33 25.42 -9.07
C ALA A 13 -41.81 25.08 -10.47
N ALA A 14 -40.55 24.68 -10.59
CA ALA A 14 -40.05 23.99 -11.76
C ALA A 14 -40.44 22.52 -11.67
N PRO A 15 -40.90 21.87 -12.73
CA PRO A 15 -41.28 20.47 -12.70
C PRO A 15 -40.03 19.60 -12.53
N PHE A 16 -40.02 18.75 -11.52
CA PHE A 16 -39.06 17.66 -11.40
C PHE A 16 -39.24 16.72 -12.60
N GLY A 17 -38.32 16.79 -13.55
CA GLY A 17 -38.20 15.80 -14.59
C GLY A 17 -37.86 14.45 -13.97
N LEU A 18 -38.74 13.46 -14.10
CA LEU A 18 -38.43 12.06 -13.83
C LEU A 18 -37.29 11.63 -14.76
N PHE A 19 -36.08 11.55 -14.23
CA PHE A 19 -35.05 10.76 -14.89
C PHE A 19 -35.46 9.29 -14.75
N ALA A 20 -35.94 8.70 -15.83
CA ALA A 20 -36.09 7.28 -15.95
C ALA A 20 -34.70 6.67 -15.86
N LEU A 21 -34.38 6.04 -14.73
CA LEU A 21 -33.28 5.12 -14.62
C LEU A 21 -33.57 3.96 -15.59
N ALA A 22 -32.89 3.95 -16.73
CA ALA A 22 -32.84 2.79 -17.59
C ALA A 22 -32.31 1.64 -16.73
N GLY A 23 -33.17 0.67 -16.46
CA GLY A 23 -32.80 -0.52 -15.72
C GLY A 23 -31.70 -1.25 -16.48
N GLU A 24 -30.46 -1.17 -16.02
CA GLU A 24 -29.45 -2.15 -16.39
C GLU A 24 -29.98 -3.52 -15.92
N LYS A 25 -30.19 -4.39 -16.88
CA LYS A 25 -30.48 -5.81 -16.60
C LYS A 25 -29.35 -6.32 -15.73
N ALA A 26 -29.68 -6.81 -14.53
CA ALA A 26 -28.77 -7.60 -13.74
C ALA A 26 -28.32 -8.80 -14.58
N GLU A 27 -27.16 -8.71 -15.19
CA GLU A 27 -26.52 -9.88 -15.81
C GLU A 27 -26.30 -10.89 -14.68
N ALA A 28 -26.75 -12.12 -14.93
CA ALA A 28 -26.51 -13.23 -14.03
C ALA A 28 -25.01 -13.31 -13.75
N VAL A 29 -24.63 -13.24 -12.48
CA VAL A 29 -23.23 -13.36 -12.04
C VAL A 29 -22.77 -14.75 -12.44
N SER A 30 -22.16 -14.87 -13.62
CA SER A 30 -21.29 -15.98 -13.98
C SER A 30 -20.25 -16.13 -12.89
N ALA A 31 -19.92 -17.36 -12.50
CA ALA A 31 -18.85 -17.62 -11.55
C ALA A 31 -17.63 -16.75 -11.93
N ALA A 32 -17.28 -15.79 -11.08
CA ALA A 32 -16.31 -14.77 -11.44
C ALA A 32 -14.98 -15.46 -11.77
N SER A 33 -14.41 -15.12 -12.92
CA SER A 33 -13.06 -15.56 -13.25
C SER A 33 -12.11 -15.23 -12.10
N PRO A 34 -11.05 -16.02 -11.85
CA PRO A 34 -10.10 -15.68 -10.80
C PRO A 34 -9.56 -14.26 -10.99
N PRO A 35 -9.24 -13.54 -9.89
CA PRO A 35 -8.73 -12.19 -10.00
C PRO A 35 -7.44 -12.15 -10.83
N PRO A 36 -7.21 -11.11 -11.64
CA PRO A 36 -6.00 -10.99 -12.44
C PRO A 36 -4.74 -10.69 -11.60
N TYR A 37 -4.92 -10.27 -10.36
CA TYR A 37 -3.85 -9.98 -9.39
C TYR A 37 -3.58 -11.17 -8.47
N THR A 38 -2.47 -11.13 -7.78
CA THR A 38 -2.10 -12.14 -6.78
C THR A 38 -2.21 -11.57 -5.37
N LEU A 39 -3.00 -12.22 -4.51
CA LEU A 39 -3.01 -11.91 -3.09
C LEU A 39 -1.68 -12.32 -2.44
N SER A 40 -1.10 -11.41 -1.66
CA SER A 40 0.07 -11.63 -0.82
C SER A 40 -0.31 -11.43 0.65
N ILE A 41 0.29 -12.21 1.53
CA ILE A 41 0.04 -12.13 2.97
C ILE A 41 1.24 -11.51 3.67
N ASN A 42 1.05 -10.34 4.31
CA ASN A 42 2.03 -9.80 5.23
C ASN A 42 2.08 -10.67 6.48
N ILE A 43 3.22 -11.35 6.68
CA ILE A 43 3.38 -12.30 7.78
C ILE A 43 3.74 -11.65 9.12
N GLU A 44 3.85 -10.33 9.19
CA GLU A 44 4.17 -9.62 10.43
C GLU A 44 2.92 -9.25 11.21
N ILE A 45 2.08 -8.38 10.64
CA ILE A 45 0.98 -7.76 11.37
C ILE A 45 -0.12 -8.78 11.70
N MET A 46 -0.55 -9.55 10.71
CA MET A 46 -1.64 -10.51 10.86
C MET A 46 -1.34 -11.58 11.93
N PHE A 47 -0.14 -12.16 11.89
CA PHE A 47 0.27 -13.21 12.81
C PHE A 47 0.71 -12.71 14.20
N ASN A 48 1.02 -11.42 14.33
CA ASN A 48 1.32 -10.78 15.62
C ASN A 48 0.10 -10.13 16.27
N SER A 49 -1.08 -10.20 15.65
CA SER A 49 -2.31 -9.67 16.19
C SER A 49 -2.75 -10.43 17.45
N ARG A 50 -3.51 -9.73 18.32
CA ARG A 50 -4.02 -10.27 19.57
C ARG A 50 -4.84 -11.55 19.29
N GLY A 51 -4.56 -12.60 20.04
CA GLY A 51 -5.25 -13.89 19.90
C GLY A 51 -4.53 -14.92 19.03
N ASN A 52 -3.50 -14.54 18.29
CA ASN A 52 -2.66 -15.50 17.59
C ASN A 52 -1.54 -16.02 18.50
N PRO A 53 -1.21 -17.31 18.46
CA PRO A 53 -0.05 -17.85 19.17
C PRO A 53 1.24 -17.30 18.56
N ALA A 54 2.28 -17.19 19.39
CA ALA A 54 3.62 -16.85 18.88
C ALA A 54 4.07 -17.93 17.88
N MET A 55 4.45 -17.50 16.67
CA MET A 55 4.81 -18.40 15.58
C MET A 55 6.07 -17.87 14.88
N PRO A 56 7.12 -18.69 14.70
CA PRO A 56 8.28 -18.33 13.89
C PRO A 56 7.88 -17.95 12.45
N ARG A 57 8.58 -16.97 11.83
CA ARG A 57 8.26 -16.49 10.47
C ARG A 57 8.24 -17.61 9.42
N ALA A 58 9.15 -18.57 9.51
CA ALA A 58 9.16 -19.73 8.62
C ALA A 58 7.87 -20.57 8.70
N ASP A 59 7.28 -20.70 9.91
CA ASP A 59 6.03 -21.43 10.09
C ASP A 59 4.83 -20.61 9.62
N ARG A 60 4.88 -19.27 9.73
CA ARG A 60 3.88 -18.38 9.10
C ARG A 60 3.85 -18.55 7.58
N ILE A 61 5.04 -18.65 6.94
CA ILE A 61 5.15 -18.93 5.50
C ILE A 61 4.49 -20.27 5.16
N ARG A 62 4.73 -21.33 5.94
CA ARG A 62 4.07 -22.62 5.74
C ARG A 62 2.56 -22.56 5.94
N ALA A 63 2.09 -21.81 6.94
CA ALA A 63 0.66 -21.60 7.18
C ALA A 63 -0.01 -20.86 6.00
N VAL A 64 0.63 -19.83 5.46
CA VAL A 64 0.17 -19.10 4.26
C VAL A 64 0.08 -20.04 3.06
N ALA A 65 1.09 -20.91 2.85
CA ALA A 65 1.10 -21.91 1.79
C ALA A 65 -0.02 -22.95 1.96
N ALA A 66 -0.23 -23.43 3.18
CA ALA A 66 -1.29 -24.41 3.49
C ALA A 66 -2.69 -23.85 3.19
N LYS A 67 -2.87 -22.52 3.30
CA LYS A 67 -4.08 -21.83 2.87
C LYS A 67 -4.16 -21.61 1.34
N GLY A 68 -3.17 -22.04 0.57
CA GLY A 68 -3.18 -21.98 -0.91
C GLY A 68 -2.77 -20.65 -1.51
N PHE A 69 -2.28 -19.68 -0.72
CA PHE A 69 -1.68 -18.46 -1.25
C PHE A 69 -0.36 -18.74 -1.98
N LYS A 70 0.08 -17.79 -2.81
CA LYS A 70 1.27 -17.93 -3.65
C LYS A 70 2.37 -16.90 -3.32
N ALA A 71 2.06 -15.94 -2.47
CA ALA A 71 2.94 -14.82 -2.16
C ALA A 71 2.84 -14.42 -0.68
N TYR A 72 3.92 -13.87 -0.16
CA TYR A 72 3.98 -13.26 1.16
C TYR A 72 4.89 -12.04 1.15
N SER A 73 4.73 -11.19 2.14
CA SER A 73 5.62 -10.08 2.46
C SER A 73 6.05 -10.12 3.92
N TYR A 74 7.13 -9.43 4.24
CA TYR A 74 7.57 -9.26 5.62
C TYR A 74 8.27 -7.91 5.80
N TRP A 75 8.50 -7.47 7.04
CA TRP A 75 9.18 -6.21 7.27
C TRP A 75 10.69 -6.36 7.39
N ASN A 76 11.14 -7.06 8.40
CA ASN A 76 12.55 -7.28 8.68
C ASN A 76 12.74 -8.56 9.50
N ALA A 77 13.90 -9.21 9.31
CA ALA A 77 14.28 -10.40 10.06
C ALA A 77 15.80 -10.48 10.22
N PRO A 78 16.30 -11.00 11.35
CA PRO A 78 17.73 -11.25 11.52
C PRO A 78 18.20 -12.37 10.57
N PRO A 79 19.52 -12.48 10.29
CA PRO A 79 20.06 -13.39 9.29
C PRO A 79 19.63 -14.86 9.46
N ASP A 80 19.61 -15.37 10.69
CA ASP A 80 19.25 -16.78 10.94
C ASP A 80 17.77 -17.03 10.68
N GLU A 81 16.89 -16.10 11.03
CA GLU A 81 15.48 -16.21 10.67
C GLU A 81 15.29 -16.14 9.15
N ARG A 82 16.01 -15.24 8.44
CA ARG A 82 15.92 -15.17 6.97
C ARG A 82 16.30 -16.49 6.31
N LYS A 83 17.35 -17.19 6.79
CA LYS A 83 17.70 -18.53 6.29
C LYS A 83 16.53 -19.50 6.44
N ALA A 84 15.89 -19.53 7.61
CA ALA A 84 14.72 -20.39 7.85
C ALA A 84 13.52 -20.00 6.96
N MET A 85 13.30 -18.71 6.74
CA MET A 85 12.25 -18.19 5.84
C MET A 85 12.52 -18.62 4.39
N ILE A 86 13.75 -18.50 3.91
CA ILE A 86 14.15 -18.89 2.55
C ILE A 86 13.96 -20.40 2.35
N GLN A 87 14.32 -21.22 3.34
CA GLN A 87 14.05 -22.66 3.30
C GLN A 87 12.55 -22.96 3.23
N ALA A 88 11.73 -22.29 4.06
CA ALA A 88 10.27 -22.44 4.01
C ALA A 88 9.70 -22.00 2.67
N GLN A 89 10.20 -20.89 2.10
CA GLN A 89 9.84 -20.42 0.77
C GLN A 89 10.13 -21.46 -0.32
N GLN A 90 11.32 -22.06 -0.30
CA GLN A 90 11.71 -23.11 -1.25
C GLN A 90 10.84 -24.36 -1.12
N GLN A 91 10.53 -24.79 0.12
CA GLN A 91 9.68 -25.95 0.39
C GLN A 91 8.23 -25.76 -0.06
N THR A 92 7.72 -24.53 0.03
CA THR A 92 6.31 -24.20 -0.24
C THR A 92 6.06 -23.66 -1.65
N GLY A 93 7.11 -23.18 -2.33
CA GLY A 93 7.00 -22.51 -3.62
C GLY A 93 6.40 -21.09 -3.54
N LEU A 94 6.21 -20.53 -2.33
CA LEU A 94 5.75 -19.14 -2.18
C LEU A 94 6.81 -18.16 -2.67
N LYS A 95 6.36 -16.95 -3.04
CA LYS A 95 7.26 -15.86 -3.42
C LYS A 95 7.24 -14.76 -2.34
N CYS A 96 8.39 -14.36 -1.84
CA CYS A 96 8.53 -13.10 -1.13
C CYS A 96 8.36 -11.95 -2.14
N VAL A 97 7.41 -11.03 -1.91
CA VAL A 97 7.07 -9.96 -2.88
C VAL A 97 7.50 -8.59 -2.42
N SER A 98 7.63 -8.37 -1.12
CA SER A 98 8.17 -7.13 -0.59
C SER A 98 8.78 -7.30 0.79
N LEU A 99 9.67 -6.39 1.12
CA LEU A 99 10.27 -6.20 2.44
C LEU A 99 10.50 -4.70 2.69
N VAL A 100 10.74 -4.31 3.94
CA VAL A 100 11.05 -2.91 4.26
C VAL A 100 12.46 -2.58 3.76
N GLY A 101 12.51 -1.61 2.85
CA GLY A 101 13.72 -1.17 2.15
C GLY A 101 14.53 -0.10 2.87
N THR A 102 14.11 0.31 4.07
CA THR A 102 14.78 1.35 4.86
C THR A 102 14.85 0.95 6.31
N GLY A 103 15.81 1.54 7.03
CA GLY A 103 15.91 1.45 8.48
C GLY A 103 15.55 2.78 9.15
N ASN A 104 16.41 3.23 10.08
CA ASN A 104 16.17 4.45 10.86
C ASN A 104 16.20 5.72 10.01
N ALA A 105 17.11 5.84 9.03
CA ALA A 105 17.25 7.05 8.22
C ALA A 105 15.97 7.31 7.39
N GLY A 106 15.36 6.29 6.78
CA GLY A 106 14.09 6.45 6.07
C GLY A 106 12.94 6.89 6.98
N GLY A 107 12.99 6.50 8.24
CA GLY A 107 11.99 6.87 9.25
C GLY A 107 12.17 8.28 9.84
N THR A 108 13.32 8.91 9.67
CA THR A 108 13.69 10.18 10.30
C THR A 108 14.14 11.23 9.29
N THR A 109 15.44 11.41 9.13
CA THR A 109 16.02 12.44 8.26
C THR A 109 15.86 12.13 6.78
N GLY A 110 16.11 10.89 6.39
CA GLY A 110 15.94 10.41 5.00
C GLY A 110 16.62 11.29 3.96
N PHE A 111 15.88 11.59 2.91
CA PHE A 111 16.29 12.55 1.87
C PHE A 111 15.88 13.99 2.19
N THR A 112 15.08 14.23 3.24
CA THR A 112 14.56 15.58 3.55
C THR A 112 15.56 16.49 4.24
N LYS A 113 16.59 15.93 4.92
CA LYS A 113 17.60 16.70 5.61
C LYS A 113 18.88 16.82 4.77
N PRO A 114 19.38 18.05 4.52
CA PRO A 114 20.66 18.26 3.83
C PRO A 114 21.80 17.47 4.47
N GLY A 115 22.58 16.78 3.64
CA GLY A 115 23.72 15.97 4.08
C GLY A 115 23.38 14.60 4.68
N ALA A 116 22.10 14.22 4.78
CA ALA A 116 21.68 12.91 5.32
C ALA A 116 21.38 11.85 4.25
N GLN A 117 21.43 12.19 2.98
CA GLN A 117 21.02 11.31 1.87
C GLN A 117 21.83 10.02 1.81
N ASP A 118 23.11 10.09 2.03
CA ASP A 118 24.02 8.93 1.91
C ASP A 118 23.72 7.85 2.95
N ALA A 119 23.22 8.23 4.15
CA ALA A 119 22.80 7.27 5.17
C ALA A 119 21.59 6.42 4.68
N LEU A 120 20.59 7.06 4.08
CA LEU A 120 19.44 6.34 3.53
C LEU A 120 19.84 5.46 2.34
N LEU A 121 20.71 5.96 1.45
CA LEU A 121 21.21 5.17 0.33
C LEU A 121 22.02 3.96 0.77
N ALA A 122 22.80 4.08 1.86
CA ALA A 122 23.51 2.95 2.45
C ALA A 122 22.52 1.88 3.00
N GLU A 123 21.45 2.31 3.69
CA GLU A 123 20.38 1.40 4.12
C GLU A 123 19.71 0.70 2.93
N ILE A 124 19.35 1.43 1.88
CA ILE A 124 18.73 0.86 0.67
C ILE A 124 19.68 -0.17 0.03
N LYS A 125 20.97 0.14 -0.07
CA LYS A 125 21.97 -0.78 -0.62
C LYS A 125 22.04 -2.09 0.19
N GLU A 126 22.05 -2.00 1.52
CA GLU A 126 22.00 -3.17 2.40
C GLU A 126 20.72 -4.00 2.14
N ARG A 127 19.56 -3.33 2.01
CA ARG A 127 18.28 -4.00 1.77
C ARG A 127 18.21 -4.66 0.40
N VAL A 128 18.86 -4.10 -0.62
CA VAL A 128 19.02 -4.76 -1.92
C VAL A 128 19.77 -6.08 -1.77
N GLU A 129 20.86 -6.13 -1.00
CA GLU A 129 21.58 -7.38 -0.78
C GLU A 129 20.71 -8.41 -0.03
N ILE A 130 19.94 -7.98 0.98
CA ILE A 130 18.98 -8.85 1.66
C ILE A 130 17.89 -9.36 0.69
N ALA A 131 17.37 -8.52 -0.18
CA ALA A 131 16.37 -8.91 -1.18
C ALA A 131 16.89 -10.00 -2.13
N LYS A 132 18.17 -9.94 -2.51
CA LYS A 132 18.80 -10.96 -3.36
C LYS A 132 18.84 -12.34 -2.69
N GLU A 133 18.95 -12.41 -1.35
CA GLU A 133 18.96 -13.70 -0.63
C GLU A 133 17.68 -14.52 -0.92
N PHE A 134 16.54 -13.89 -1.15
CA PHE A 134 15.26 -14.54 -1.42
C PHE A 134 15.10 -15.07 -2.86
N GLY A 135 15.87 -14.57 -3.81
CA GLY A 135 15.83 -15.01 -5.21
C GLY A 135 14.55 -14.68 -5.97
N THR A 136 13.58 -14.03 -5.33
CA THR A 136 12.28 -13.64 -5.91
C THR A 136 12.19 -12.16 -6.26
N GLN A 137 13.27 -11.40 -6.02
CA GLN A 137 13.38 -9.96 -6.28
C GLN A 137 12.24 -9.15 -5.62
N PRO A 138 12.08 -9.25 -4.28
CA PRO A 138 11.02 -8.52 -3.58
C PRO A 138 11.22 -7.01 -3.69
N ASP A 139 10.10 -6.28 -3.81
CA ASP A 139 10.11 -4.82 -3.82
C ASP A 139 10.52 -4.26 -2.45
N LEU A 140 11.18 -3.11 -2.45
CA LEU A 140 11.66 -2.44 -1.24
C LEU A 140 10.70 -1.35 -0.83
N ILE A 141 9.86 -1.58 0.18
CA ILE A 141 8.98 -0.56 0.76
C ILE A 141 9.87 0.50 1.42
N THR A 142 9.77 1.74 0.94
CA THR A 142 10.75 2.78 1.24
C THR A 142 10.08 4.04 1.75
N PHE A 143 10.69 4.69 2.75
CA PHE A 143 10.29 5.99 3.28
C PHE A 143 11.39 7.01 2.98
N VAL A 144 11.01 8.27 2.76
CA VAL A 144 11.95 9.34 2.37
C VAL A 144 12.31 10.30 3.50
N GLY A 145 11.80 10.07 4.70
CA GLY A 145 12.02 10.89 5.89
C GLY A 145 10.78 11.66 6.36
N ILE A 146 10.96 12.44 7.41
CA ILE A 146 9.96 13.38 7.94
C ILE A 146 10.20 14.77 7.39
N ILE A 147 9.18 15.63 7.39
CA ILE A 147 9.34 17.04 7.05
C ILE A 147 10.28 17.71 8.08
N GLN A 148 11.31 18.37 7.58
CA GLN A 148 12.26 19.14 8.38
C GLN A 148 11.76 20.58 8.50
N PRO A 149 11.42 21.08 9.69
CA PRO A 149 10.81 22.41 9.85
C PRO A 149 11.74 23.55 9.44
N ASP A 150 13.04 23.38 9.59
CA ASP A 150 14.05 24.40 9.32
C ASP A 150 14.61 24.36 7.88
N VAL A 151 14.08 23.48 7.02
CA VAL A 151 14.50 23.35 5.62
C VAL A 151 13.33 23.70 4.71
N PRO A 152 13.47 24.65 3.76
CA PRO A 152 12.40 24.97 2.81
C PRO A 152 11.91 23.75 2.06
N TRP A 153 10.58 23.65 1.85
CA TRP A 153 9.97 22.47 1.20
C TRP A 153 10.57 22.20 -0.18
N GLU A 154 10.80 23.22 -1.00
CA GLU A 154 11.39 23.05 -2.33
C GLU A 154 12.79 22.42 -2.28
N THR A 155 13.58 22.76 -1.25
CA THR A 155 14.87 22.14 -1.01
C THR A 155 14.71 20.65 -0.65
N GLN A 156 13.81 20.35 0.29
CA GLN A 156 13.53 18.96 0.67
C GLN A 156 13.02 18.14 -0.53
N ARG A 157 12.10 18.70 -1.29
CA ARG A 157 11.53 18.07 -2.47
C ARG A 157 12.61 17.77 -3.53
N SER A 158 13.48 18.73 -3.83
CA SER A 158 14.60 18.51 -4.78
C SER A 158 15.51 17.38 -4.30
N GLN A 159 15.84 17.35 -3.01
CA GLN A 159 16.67 16.30 -2.42
C GLN A 159 15.99 14.93 -2.44
N ILE A 160 14.67 14.87 -2.26
CA ILE A 160 13.90 13.64 -2.40
C ILE A 160 13.98 13.13 -3.84
N VAL A 161 13.79 13.99 -4.84
CA VAL A 161 13.87 13.61 -6.25
C VAL A 161 15.25 13.05 -6.58
N ASP A 162 16.32 13.74 -6.21
CA ASP A 162 17.70 13.29 -6.45
C ASP A 162 18.03 12.00 -5.70
N GLY A 163 17.62 11.92 -4.44
CA GLY A 163 17.81 10.72 -3.62
C GLY A 163 17.09 9.51 -4.18
N LEU A 164 15.84 9.68 -4.65
CA LEU A 164 15.07 8.59 -5.26
C LEU A 164 15.64 8.15 -6.61
N LYS A 165 16.21 9.04 -7.42
CA LYS A 165 16.94 8.65 -8.65
C LYS A 165 18.12 7.75 -8.32
N ARG A 166 18.98 8.18 -7.38
CA ARG A 166 20.12 7.39 -6.91
C ARG A 166 19.69 6.04 -6.28
N ALA A 167 18.62 6.05 -5.49
CA ALA A 167 18.02 4.83 -4.93
C ALA A 167 17.50 3.89 -6.03
N GLY A 168 16.90 4.45 -7.08
CA GLY A 168 16.46 3.72 -8.27
C GLY A 168 17.61 3.02 -8.98
N ASP A 169 18.75 3.69 -9.17
CA ASP A 169 19.96 3.09 -9.76
C ASP A 169 20.47 1.91 -8.92
N ILE A 170 20.51 2.06 -7.59
CA ILE A 170 20.93 1.00 -6.66
C ILE A 170 19.96 -0.20 -6.76
N ALA A 171 18.66 0.06 -6.76
CA ALA A 171 17.62 -0.96 -6.88
C ALA A 171 17.69 -1.70 -8.22
N ALA A 172 17.86 -0.96 -9.34
CA ALA A 172 18.00 -1.51 -10.68
C ALA A 172 19.20 -2.45 -10.79
N ALA A 173 20.35 -2.06 -10.23
CA ALA A 173 21.55 -2.91 -10.17
C ALA A 173 21.31 -4.21 -9.39
N GLY A 174 20.38 -4.21 -8.42
CA GLY A 174 19.95 -5.38 -7.66
C GLY A 174 18.79 -6.16 -8.27
N GLY A 175 18.19 -5.66 -9.36
CA GLY A 175 17.01 -6.27 -9.99
C GLY A 175 15.71 -6.11 -9.18
N VAL A 176 15.64 -5.15 -8.26
CA VAL A 176 14.48 -4.86 -7.41
C VAL A 176 13.88 -3.48 -7.68
N THR A 177 12.74 -3.17 -7.10
CA THR A 177 12.06 -1.87 -7.25
C THR A 177 11.92 -1.19 -5.87
N ILE A 178 12.18 0.12 -5.83
CA ILE A 178 11.79 0.97 -4.72
C ILE A 178 10.28 1.19 -4.80
N ALA A 179 9.56 0.75 -3.80
CA ALA A 179 8.13 1.00 -3.62
C ALA A 179 7.95 2.05 -2.52
N LEU A 180 7.93 3.35 -2.91
CA LEU A 180 7.72 4.45 -1.96
C LEU A 180 6.31 4.33 -1.37
N GLU A 181 6.22 4.30 -0.06
CA GLU A 181 4.95 4.26 0.67
C GLU A 181 4.61 5.64 1.26
N PRO A 182 3.52 6.26 0.81
CA PRO A 182 2.90 7.40 1.48
C PRO A 182 2.33 6.98 2.83
N LEU A 183 3.09 7.21 3.91
CA LEU A 183 2.82 6.68 5.23
C LEU A 183 2.16 7.71 6.15
N SER A 184 0.95 7.45 6.65
CA SER A 184 0.31 8.27 7.69
C SER A 184 0.99 8.07 9.05
N VAL A 185 0.97 9.11 9.86
CA VAL A 185 1.45 9.07 11.25
C VAL A 185 0.35 9.46 12.23
N ASN A 186 0.57 9.21 13.51
CA ASN A 186 -0.31 9.71 14.56
C ASN A 186 -0.20 11.23 14.66
N PRO A 187 -1.27 11.94 15.07
CA PRO A 187 -1.30 13.41 15.09
C PRO A 187 -0.17 14.09 15.88
N ASN A 188 0.38 13.40 16.88
CA ASN A 188 1.46 13.91 17.74
C ASN A 188 2.87 13.56 17.22
N GLN A 189 2.99 12.95 16.06
CA GLN A 189 4.26 12.60 15.43
C GLN A 189 4.59 13.58 14.30
N PRO A 190 5.88 13.84 14.02
CA PRO A 190 6.27 14.61 12.86
C PRO A 190 5.70 14.01 11.57
N ARG A 191 5.16 14.88 10.70
CA ARG A 191 4.60 14.47 9.41
C ARG A 191 5.67 13.85 8.53
N ARG A 192 5.35 12.72 7.90
CA ARG A 192 6.19 12.13 6.84
C ARG A 192 6.18 13.01 5.61
N ALA A 193 7.30 13.10 4.93
CA ALA A 193 7.31 13.67 3.60
C ALA A 193 6.66 12.71 2.60
N LEU A 194 5.85 13.25 1.70
CA LEU A 194 5.10 12.49 0.69
C LEU A 194 4.09 11.49 1.30
N ASP A 195 3.38 11.89 2.35
CA ASP A 195 2.36 11.06 3.01
C ASP A 195 1.02 10.96 2.24
N ARG A 196 0.95 11.51 1.02
CA ARG A 196 -0.26 11.57 0.16
C ARG A 196 0.11 11.32 -1.30
N CYS A 197 -0.78 10.68 -2.05
CA CYS A 197 -0.61 10.52 -3.50
C CYS A 197 -0.56 11.87 -4.23
N LEU A 198 -1.32 12.87 -3.76
CA LEU A 198 -1.30 14.22 -4.32
C LEU A 198 0.12 14.83 -4.34
N GLU A 199 0.96 14.50 -3.36
CA GLU A 199 2.35 14.95 -3.28
C GLU A 199 3.33 13.94 -3.90
N ALA A 200 3.09 12.64 -3.70
CA ALA A 200 4.00 11.59 -4.14
C ALA A 200 3.98 11.36 -5.66
N PHE A 201 2.81 11.37 -6.31
CA PHE A 201 2.71 11.12 -7.75
C PHE A 201 3.50 12.13 -8.60
N PRO A 202 3.40 13.45 -8.38
CA PRO A 202 4.25 14.42 -9.09
C PRO A 202 5.74 14.17 -8.89
N VAL A 203 6.16 13.81 -7.68
CA VAL A 203 7.57 13.50 -7.39
C VAL A 203 8.02 12.25 -8.13
N ILE A 204 7.25 11.15 -8.11
CA ILE A 204 7.60 9.92 -8.84
C ILE A 204 7.65 10.15 -10.36
N LYS A 205 6.75 10.98 -10.91
CA LYS A 205 6.81 11.38 -12.32
C LYS A 205 8.08 12.15 -12.65
N GLU A 206 8.53 13.06 -11.78
CA GLU A 206 9.76 13.82 -11.96
C GLU A 206 11.03 12.95 -11.79
N VAL A 207 11.00 12.01 -10.83
CA VAL A 207 12.05 11.00 -10.69
C VAL A 207 12.22 10.22 -11.99
N ASN A 208 11.10 9.86 -12.63
CA ASN A 208 11.06 9.19 -13.93
C ASN A 208 12.02 7.99 -14.05
N HIS A 209 12.09 7.18 -12.99
CA HIS A 209 12.96 6.00 -12.96
C HIS A 209 12.12 4.70 -12.99
N PRO A 210 12.44 3.71 -13.84
CA PRO A 210 11.65 2.49 -13.99
C PRO A 210 11.53 1.70 -12.67
N ASN A 211 12.60 1.71 -11.86
CA ASN A 211 12.67 0.99 -10.58
C ASN A 211 12.30 1.87 -9.36
N VAL A 212 11.57 2.98 -9.57
CA VAL A 212 11.00 3.78 -8.47
C VAL A 212 9.51 3.95 -8.71
N LYS A 213 8.70 3.39 -7.85
CA LYS A 213 7.24 3.32 -7.94
C LYS A 213 6.61 3.56 -6.57
N ILE A 214 5.29 3.51 -6.51
CA ILE A 214 4.49 3.67 -5.28
C ILE A 214 4.08 2.29 -4.73
N CYS A 215 4.20 2.14 -3.42
CA CYS A 215 3.41 1.22 -2.62
C CYS A 215 2.12 1.96 -2.21
N PHE A 216 0.99 1.53 -2.77
CA PHE A 216 -0.32 2.15 -2.54
C PHE A 216 -1.00 1.45 -1.35
N ASP A 217 -0.70 1.89 -0.12
CA ASP A 217 -1.36 1.39 1.09
C ASP A 217 -2.65 2.16 1.35
N MET A 218 -3.78 1.47 1.20
CA MET A 218 -5.11 2.06 1.33
C MET A 218 -5.42 2.50 2.76
N TYR A 219 -4.89 1.82 3.78
CA TYR A 219 -5.07 2.24 5.16
C TYR A 219 -4.42 3.61 5.41
N HIS A 220 -3.18 3.79 4.99
CA HIS A 220 -2.48 5.04 5.18
C HIS A 220 -3.09 6.19 4.36
N LEU A 221 -3.43 5.93 3.10
CA LEU A 221 -4.02 6.92 2.22
C LEU A 221 -5.45 7.32 2.63
N GLN A 222 -6.24 6.39 3.19
CA GLN A 222 -7.54 6.75 3.77
C GLN A 222 -7.40 7.75 4.90
N ARG A 223 -6.38 7.61 5.74
CA ARG A 223 -6.12 8.50 6.88
C ARG A 223 -5.60 9.88 6.49
N THR A 224 -4.93 10.00 5.36
CA THR A 224 -4.25 11.25 4.96
C THR A 224 -5.02 12.06 3.93
N GLU A 225 -5.64 11.43 2.94
CA GLU A 225 -6.31 12.14 1.85
C GLU A 225 -7.67 11.55 1.45
N GLY A 226 -7.97 10.30 1.75
CA GLY A 226 -9.17 9.63 1.27
C GLY A 226 -9.19 9.47 -0.26
N ASN A 227 -10.40 9.48 -0.86
CA ASN A 227 -10.59 9.42 -2.32
C ASN A 227 -9.82 8.30 -3.02
N LEU A 228 -9.67 7.15 -2.34
CA LEU A 228 -8.79 6.03 -2.69
C LEU A 228 -8.94 5.57 -4.15
N VAL A 229 -10.20 5.45 -4.61
CA VAL A 229 -10.48 4.90 -5.95
C VAL A 229 -9.97 5.81 -7.06
N VAL A 230 -10.12 7.12 -6.91
CA VAL A 230 -9.61 8.09 -7.90
C VAL A 230 -8.09 8.07 -7.93
N SER A 231 -7.44 8.08 -6.76
CA SER A 231 -5.98 7.99 -6.67
C SER A 231 -5.45 6.67 -7.23
N LEU A 232 -6.12 5.54 -6.94
CA LEU A 232 -5.79 4.23 -7.50
C LEU A 232 -5.87 4.22 -9.04
N ARG A 233 -6.98 4.71 -9.60
CA ARG A 233 -7.17 4.80 -11.06
C ARG A 233 -6.07 5.61 -11.73
N ASN A 234 -5.81 6.81 -11.22
CA ASN A 234 -4.77 7.69 -11.74
C ASN A 234 -3.38 7.05 -11.64
N GLY A 235 -3.05 6.48 -10.50
CA GLY A 235 -1.75 5.85 -10.27
C GLY A 235 -1.51 4.62 -11.15
N LEU A 236 -2.54 3.81 -11.41
CA LEU A 236 -2.46 2.66 -12.31
C LEU A 236 -2.40 3.08 -13.79
N GLN A 237 -3.21 4.05 -14.20
CA GLN A 237 -3.19 4.61 -15.56
C GLN A 237 -1.81 5.18 -15.92
N ASP A 238 -1.21 5.91 -14.99
CA ASP A 238 0.11 6.53 -15.16
C ASP A 238 1.27 5.55 -14.87
N LYS A 239 0.98 4.28 -14.55
CA LYS A 239 1.96 3.23 -14.24
C LYS A 239 2.90 3.61 -13.07
N LEU A 240 2.37 4.33 -12.08
CA LEU A 240 3.12 4.77 -10.92
C LEU A 240 3.11 3.74 -9.77
N ILE A 241 2.09 2.87 -9.72
CA ILE A 241 1.91 1.90 -8.63
C ILE A 241 2.61 0.57 -8.97
N LYS A 242 3.34 0.02 -8.01
CA LYS A 242 4.01 -1.28 -8.07
C LYS A 242 3.35 -2.33 -7.18
N LEU A 243 2.93 -1.91 -6.00
CA LEU A 243 2.33 -2.74 -4.97
C LEU A 243 1.08 -2.05 -4.44
N VAL A 244 0.01 -2.81 -4.22
CA VAL A 244 -1.18 -2.36 -3.52
C VAL A 244 -1.21 -3.04 -2.16
N GLN A 245 -1.40 -2.27 -1.08
CA GLN A 245 -1.60 -2.82 0.27
C GLN A 245 -3.00 -2.52 0.77
N ILE A 246 -3.56 -3.47 1.52
CA ILE A 246 -4.91 -3.39 2.07
C ILE A 246 -4.90 -3.58 3.58
N GLY A 247 -5.71 -2.78 4.26
CA GLY A 247 -6.03 -2.83 5.68
C GLY A 247 -7.15 -1.85 5.96
N ASP A 248 -8.13 -2.23 6.77
CA ASP A 248 -9.30 -1.38 6.97
C ASP A 248 -9.07 -0.29 8.03
N ASN A 249 -9.68 0.85 7.83
CA ASN A 249 -9.58 2.00 8.71
C ASN A 249 -10.86 2.10 9.57
N PRO A 250 -10.77 2.42 10.88
CA PRO A 250 -9.58 2.91 11.60
C PRO A 250 -8.72 1.83 12.27
N GLY A 251 -9.15 0.57 12.34
CA GLY A 251 -8.53 -0.47 13.16
C GLY A 251 -7.27 -1.10 12.57
N ARG A 252 -6.97 -0.89 11.29
CA ARG A 252 -5.94 -1.62 10.51
C ARG A 252 -6.12 -3.14 10.63
N LEU A 253 -7.37 -3.58 10.61
CA LEU A 253 -7.77 -4.98 10.59
C LEU A 253 -8.17 -5.42 9.17
N GLU A 254 -8.68 -6.65 9.04
CA GLU A 254 -9.12 -7.21 7.76
C GLU A 254 -10.21 -6.38 7.08
N PRO A 255 -10.28 -6.38 5.72
CA PRO A 255 -11.34 -5.75 4.95
C PRO A 255 -12.74 -6.08 5.45
N GLY A 256 -13.60 -5.05 5.58
CA GLY A 256 -14.96 -5.17 6.07
C GLY A 256 -15.13 -4.92 7.58
N THR A 257 -14.05 -4.58 8.29
CA THR A 257 -14.10 -4.20 9.71
C THR A 257 -14.16 -2.70 9.96
N GLY A 258 -14.10 -1.90 8.89
CA GLY A 258 -14.06 -0.44 8.98
C GLY A 258 -14.84 0.27 7.87
N GLU A 259 -14.33 1.42 7.42
CA GLU A 259 -15.05 2.35 6.53
C GLU A 259 -14.68 2.21 5.05
N ILE A 260 -13.67 1.40 4.68
CA ILE A 260 -13.22 1.27 3.30
C ILE A 260 -14.08 0.25 2.56
N ASN A 261 -14.67 0.64 1.42
CA ASN A 261 -15.47 -0.28 0.61
C ASN A 261 -14.58 -1.20 -0.26
N TYR A 262 -14.01 -2.22 0.37
CA TYR A 262 -13.12 -3.18 -0.30
C TYR A 262 -13.81 -4.01 -1.39
N ALA A 263 -15.10 -4.31 -1.26
CA ALA A 263 -15.86 -4.99 -2.31
C ALA A 263 -15.82 -4.17 -3.62
N PHE A 264 -16.02 -2.85 -3.53
CA PHE A 264 -15.91 -1.97 -4.70
C PHE A 264 -14.45 -1.87 -5.20
N ILE A 265 -13.48 -1.81 -4.31
CA ILE A 265 -12.05 -1.72 -4.66
C ILE A 265 -11.59 -2.97 -5.42
N PHE A 266 -11.98 -4.17 -4.99
CA PHE A 266 -11.64 -5.41 -5.70
C PHE A 266 -12.25 -5.45 -7.11
N LYS A 267 -13.50 -4.99 -7.29
CA LYS A 267 -14.10 -4.80 -8.62
C LYS A 267 -13.31 -3.83 -9.49
N GLU A 268 -12.84 -2.72 -8.91
CA GLU A 268 -12.02 -1.74 -9.64
C GLU A 268 -10.66 -2.30 -10.04
N LEU A 269 -9.98 -3.04 -9.18
CA LEU A 269 -8.72 -3.71 -9.52
C LEU A 269 -8.90 -4.69 -10.69
N ARG A 270 -10.00 -5.45 -10.71
CA ARG A 270 -10.37 -6.33 -11.84
C ARG A 270 -10.64 -5.51 -13.11
N ARG A 271 -11.49 -4.48 -13.02
CA ARG A 271 -11.85 -3.62 -14.15
C ARG A 271 -10.62 -2.95 -14.77
N LEU A 272 -9.65 -2.57 -13.96
CA LEU A 272 -8.37 -1.97 -14.37
C LEU A 272 -7.35 -3.01 -14.83
N ASN A 273 -7.70 -4.30 -14.81
CA ASN A 273 -6.82 -5.43 -15.11
C ASN A 273 -5.48 -5.36 -14.39
N TRP A 274 -5.53 -5.06 -13.09
CA TRP A 274 -4.33 -5.05 -12.25
C TRP A 274 -3.77 -6.46 -12.12
N THR A 275 -2.54 -6.70 -12.56
CA THR A 275 -1.88 -8.01 -12.54
C THR A 275 -0.77 -8.11 -11.49
N GLY A 276 -0.58 -7.06 -10.68
CA GLY A 276 0.42 -7.03 -9.61
C GLY A 276 -0.03 -7.75 -8.34
N TYR A 277 0.62 -7.44 -7.25
CA TYR A 277 0.28 -7.98 -5.95
C TYR A 277 -0.68 -7.07 -5.19
N VAL A 278 -1.59 -7.69 -4.44
CA VAL A 278 -2.42 -7.05 -3.41
C VAL A 278 -2.02 -7.68 -2.08
N ASP A 279 -1.29 -6.94 -1.28
CA ASP A 279 -0.67 -7.40 -0.04
C ASP A 279 -1.53 -7.04 1.18
N THR A 280 -1.75 -8.00 2.08
CA THR A 280 -2.60 -7.82 3.25
C THR A 280 -1.80 -7.25 4.42
N GLU A 281 -1.62 -5.94 4.48
CA GLU A 281 -0.89 -5.34 5.59
C GLU A 281 -1.83 -4.87 6.72
N HIS A 282 -2.45 -5.85 7.37
CA HIS A 282 -3.41 -5.63 8.45
C HIS A 282 -3.34 -6.69 9.53
N GLY A 283 -3.82 -6.34 10.72
CA GLY A 283 -4.08 -7.28 11.81
C GLY A 283 -5.32 -8.13 11.54
N THR A 284 -5.80 -8.78 12.58
CA THR A 284 -7.05 -9.53 12.53
C THR A 284 -7.90 -9.29 13.77
N SER A 285 -9.23 -9.26 13.59
CA SER A 285 -10.21 -9.21 14.68
C SER A 285 -10.36 -10.59 15.36
N SER A 286 -9.85 -11.65 14.74
CA SER A 286 -9.96 -13.04 15.23
C SER A 286 -8.63 -13.79 15.09
N THR A 287 -8.46 -14.65 14.09
CA THR A 287 -7.24 -15.42 13.83
C THR A 287 -6.68 -15.09 12.45
N ALA A 288 -5.40 -15.39 12.23
CA ALA A 288 -4.77 -15.22 10.92
C ALA A 288 -5.48 -16.05 9.83
N GLU A 289 -5.91 -17.27 10.16
CA GLU A 289 -6.67 -18.13 9.24
C GLU A 289 -7.99 -17.50 8.84
N TYR A 290 -8.73 -16.93 9.79
CA TYR A 290 -9.98 -16.23 9.53
C TYR A 290 -9.77 -15.06 8.56
N ALA A 291 -8.77 -14.21 8.84
CA ALA A 291 -8.49 -13.05 8.00
C ALA A 291 -8.06 -13.45 6.58
N MET A 292 -7.24 -14.47 6.43
CA MET A 292 -6.83 -15.03 5.14
C MET A 292 -8.04 -15.56 4.34
N ASP A 293 -8.93 -16.32 4.96
CA ASP A 293 -10.12 -16.87 4.29
C ASP A 293 -11.09 -15.76 3.89
N LEU A 294 -11.28 -14.74 4.75
CA LEU A 294 -12.15 -13.60 4.47
C LEU A 294 -11.66 -12.77 3.27
N VAL A 295 -10.35 -12.42 3.26
CA VAL A 295 -9.78 -11.63 2.15
C VAL A 295 -9.89 -12.39 0.83
N ARG A 296 -9.57 -13.69 0.84
CA ARG A 296 -9.74 -14.53 -0.36
C ARG A 296 -11.17 -14.51 -0.86
N LYS A 297 -12.13 -14.82 0.01
CA LYS A 297 -13.55 -14.84 -0.33
C LYS A 297 -13.98 -13.50 -0.93
N MET A 298 -13.66 -12.39 -0.26
CA MET A 298 -14.03 -11.05 -0.74
C MET A 298 -13.39 -10.73 -2.10
N SER A 299 -12.15 -11.13 -2.33
CA SER A 299 -11.44 -10.95 -3.60
C SER A 299 -12.03 -11.79 -4.73
N GLU A 300 -12.50 -13.00 -4.46
CA GLU A 300 -13.09 -13.91 -5.46
C GLU A 300 -14.54 -13.53 -5.83
N GLU A 301 -15.32 -13.02 -4.88
CA GLU A 301 -16.73 -12.65 -5.06
C GLU A 301 -16.92 -11.27 -5.75
N ASN A 302 -15.88 -10.45 -5.85
CA ASN A 302 -15.92 -9.09 -6.36
C ASN A 302 -14.86 -8.86 -7.44
#